data_12d12245c092ea97913b76a4a36aacef
#
_entry.id   12d12245c092ea97913b76a4a36aacef
#
_cell.length_a   1.000
_cell.length_b   1.000
_cell.length_c   1.000
_cell.angle_alpha   90.00
_cell.angle_beta   90.00
_cell.angle_gamma   90.00
#
_symmetry.space_group_name_H-M   'P 1'
#
loop_
_entity.id
_entity.type
_entity.pdbx_description
1 polymer ?
#
loop_
_entity_poly.entity_id
_entity_poly.type
_entity_poly.pdbx_seq_one_letter_code
_entity_poly.pdbx_strand_id
1 'polypeptide(L)'
;WRKRSLVILMTYPIANRIKSVQTPVIPTVGQWVTEHPGTISLGQGVVHYGPPSEIENGLSDFKSDPLHHRYKLVQGIPELLQAIEEKLRRDNGMAIESKDRVMVTAGSNMAFMNAIMAIADAGDEIILPKPYYFNHEMAVTMLGMVPRTVEPEANMLPTLASIEKAITKKTRAVVTISPNNPSGMVFPSSLLQSINQLCKERKIYHISDEAYEYFLFDNEKHFSPGNISGSEDHTFSLFSLSKAYGFASWRIGYMVMPEALMPSIKKIQDTNLICAPAISQFAAVKALHRGKSYCTQHLSSMGAIREQLLDGLSSVSPFVRIIPSKGAFYILIELDLHEAPIDVVEVLIREFKIAVIPGSAFGLGKGCYLRIAFGALKNADDALERLINGLKSIRDHGIKRIT
;
A
#
# COMPACT_ATOMS: atom_id res chain seq x y z
N TRP A 1 17.93 -35.57 -6.05
CA TRP A 1 17.14 -35.59 -4.81
C TRP A 1 15.69 -35.29 -5.17
N ARG A 2 14.83 -36.32 -5.27
CA ARG A 2 13.39 -36.17 -5.46
C ARG A 2 12.83 -35.47 -4.19
N LYS A 3 12.35 -34.23 -4.33
CA LYS A 3 11.54 -33.57 -3.29
C LYS A 3 10.25 -34.39 -3.13
N ARG A 4 10.17 -35.21 -2.08
CA ARG A 4 8.88 -35.67 -1.55
C ARG A 4 8.23 -34.40 -0.95
N SER A 5 7.17 -33.92 -1.55
CA SER A 5 6.24 -33.01 -0.90
C SER A 5 5.79 -33.67 0.38
N LEU A 6 6.31 -33.26 1.53
CA LEU A 6 5.80 -33.66 2.83
C LEU A 6 4.38 -33.06 2.89
N VAL A 7 3.40 -33.86 2.57
CA VAL A 7 2.02 -33.59 2.99
C VAL A 7 2.07 -33.76 4.52
N ILE A 8 2.32 -32.68 5.24
CA ILE A 8 2.12 -32.64 6.68
C ILE A 8 0.61 -32.81 6.86
N LEU A 9 0.16 -34.02 7.15
CA LEU A 9 -1.18 -34.26 7.66
C LEU A 9 -1.30 -33.50 8.97
N MET A 10 -1.84 -32.28 8.90
CA MET A 10 -2.10 -31.48 10.11
C MET A 10 -3.17 -32.22 10.91
N THR A 11 -2.79 -32.71 12.06
CA THR A 11 -3.70 -33.38 13.01
C THR A 11 -4.65 -32.41 13.72
N TYR A 12 -4.33 -31.09 13.65
CA TYR A 12 -5.12 -30.03 14.28
C TYR A 12 -5.76 -29.09 13.24
N PRO A 13 -7.00 -28.64 13.46
CA PRO A 13 -7.70 -27.80 12.48
C PRO A 13 -7.14 -26.37 12.44
N ILE A 14 -7.03 -25.83 11.22
CA ILE A 14 -6.78 -24.40 10.98
C ILE A 14 -8.13 -23.69 10.94
N ALA A 15 -8.18 -22.46 11.48
CA ALA A 15 -9.38 -21.63 11.43
C ALA A 15 -9.84 -21.42 9.97
N ASN A 16 -11.13 -21.62 9.70
CA ASN A 16 -11.68 -21.57 8.33
C ASN A 16 -11.44 -20.21 7.67
N ARG A 17 -11.55 -19.09 8.42
CA ARG A 17 -11.28 -17.75 7.88
C ARG A 17 -9.86 -17.60 7.34
N ILE A 18 -8.86 -18.29 7.93
CA ILE A 18 -7.47 -18.23 7.46
C ILE A 18 -7.28 -19.05 6.18
N LYS A 19 -8.04 -20.14 6.00
CA LYS A 19 -8.02 -20.90 4.74
C LYS A 19 -8.58 -20.10 3.56
N SER A 20 -9.46 -19.12 3.82
CA SER A 20 -10.05 -18.26 2.81
C SER A 20 -9.16 -17.08 2.42
N VAL A 21 -8.14 -16.76 3.22
CA VAL A 21 -7.18 -15.69 2.90
C VAL A 21 -6.32 -16.13 1.71
N GLN A 22 -6.17 -15.26 0.71
CA GLN A 22 -5.31 -15.56 -0.45
C GLN A 22 -3.86 -15.83 -0.02
N THR A 23 -3.18 -16.72 -0.75
CA THR A 23 -1.75 -16.93 -0.52
C THR A 23 -0.97 -15.68 -0.90
N PRO A 24 -0.13 -15.13 -0.02
CA PRO A 24 0.64 -13.94 -0.33
C PRO A 24 1.56 -14.16 -1.54
N VAL A 25 1.36 -13.40 -2.61
CA VAL A 25 2.13 -13.53 -3.86
C VAL A 25 3.58 -13.05 -3.67
N ILE A 26 3.80 -12.02 -2.87
CA ILE A 26 5.16 -11.45 -2.66
C ILE A 26 6.15 -12.50 -2.13
N PRO A 27 5.84 -13.31 -1.09
CA PRO A 27 6.71 -14.40 -0.65
C PRO A 27 6.99 -15.45 -1.75
N THR A 28 5.99 -15.80 -2.56
CA THR A 28 6.16 -16.77 -3.65
C THR A 28 7.14 -16.24 -4.70
N VAL A 29 6.93 -15.01 -5.16
CA VAL A 29 7.85 -14.33 -6.09
C VAL A 29 9.23 -14.16 -5.43
N GLY A 30 9.30 -13.81 -4.16
CA GLY A 30 10.56 -13.70 -3.40
C GLY A 30 11.34 -15.02 -3.33
N GLN A 31 10.65 -16.14 -3.19
CA GLN A 31 11.27 -17.46 -3.23
C GLN A 31 11.88 -17.71 -4.63
N TRP A 32 11.13 -17.48 -5.70
CA TRP A 32 11.65 -17.63 -7.06
C TRP A 32 12.85 -16.72 -7.34
N VAL A 33 12.83 -15.48 -6.85
CA VAL A 33 13.98 -14.56 -6.94
C VAL A 33 15.21 -15.16 -6.25
N THR A 34 15.03 -15.75 -5.07
CA THR A 34 16.12 -16.40 -4.31
C THR A 34 16.65 -17.65 -5.04
N GLU A 35 15.77 -18.42 -5.67
CA GLU A 35 16.14 -19.62 -6.45
C GLU A 35 16.82 -19.26 -7.79
N HIS A 36 16.73 -18.00 -8.24
CA HIS A 36 17.31 -17.51 -9.50
C HIS A 36 18.22 -16.29 -9.26
N PRO A 37 19.45 -16.51 -8.76
CA PRO A 37 20.42 -15.45 -8.50
C PRO A 37 20.66 -14.52 -9.70
N GLY A 38 20.86 -13.23 -9.44
CA GLY A 38 21.01 -12.21 -10.48
C GLY A 38 19.67 -11.64 -10.98
N THR A 39 18.54 -12.06 -10.41
CA THR A 39 17.22 -11.49 -10.73
C THR A 39 17.08 -10.08 -10.15
N ILE A 40 16.74 -9.12 -11.01
CA ILE A 40 16.36 -7.76 -10.59
C ILE A 40 14.89 -7.78 -10.16
N SER A 41 14.62 -7.31 -8.94
CA SER A 41 13.26 -7.31 -8.42
C SER A 41 12.58 -5.95 -8.63
N LEU A 42 11.59 -5.91 -9.51
CA LEU A 42 10.58 -4.85 -9.63
C LEU A 42 9.28 -5.23 -8.89
N GLY A 43 9.38 -6.19 -7.96
CA GLY A 43 8.24 -6.72 -7.22
C GLY A 43 8.01 -6.04 -5.87
N GLN A 44 9.06 -5.50 -5.23
CA GLN A 44 8.94 -4.92 -3.92
C GLN A 44 8.62 -3.43 -3.95
N GLY A 45 7.62 -3.02 -3.17
CA GLY A 45 7.24 -1.62 -3.01
C GLY A 45 8.13 -0.91 -1.98
N VAL A 46 9.41 -0.72 -2.28
CA VAL A 46 10.39 -0.01 -1.45
C VAL A 46 11.08 1.08 -2.26
N VAL A 47 11.69 2.04 -1.57
CA VAL A 47 12.48 3.10 -2.18
C VAL A 47 13.97 2.77 -2.12
N HIS A 48 14.77 3.39 -3.01
CA HIS A 48 16.21 3.16 -3.11
C HIS A 48 17.04 3.88 -2.03
N TYR A 49 16.42 4.74 -1.26
CA TYR A 49 17.08 5.52 -0.19
C TYR A 49 16.65 5.03 1.20
N GLY A 50 17.52 5.25 2.17
CA GLY A 50 17.27 4.97 3.58
C GLY A 50 16.60 6.13 4.29
N PRO A 51 16.52 6.10 5.62
CA PRO A 51 16.06 7.22 6.43
C PRO A 51 16.97 8.46 6.34
N PRO A 52 16.44 9.67 6.63
CA PRO A 52 17.28 10.87 6.74
C PRO A 52 18.28 10.76 7.87
N SER A 53 19.49 11.37 7.69
CA SER A 53 20.56 11.29 8.68
C SER A 53 20.17 11.88 10.05
N GLU A 54 19.24 12.79 10.08
CA GLU A 54 18.71 13.41 11.30
C GLU A 54 18.12 12.40 12.30
N ILE A 55 17.78 11.18 11.85
CA ILE A 55 17.30 10.13 12.76
C ILE A 55 18.35 9.72 13.81
N GLU A 56 19.65 9.90 13.52
CA GLU A 56 20.73 9.61 14.48
C GLU A 56 20.56 10.40 15.78
N ASN A 57 20.08 11.64 15.71
CA ASN A 57 19.72 12.43 16.88
C ASN A 57 18.54 11.78 17.65
N GLY A 58 17.55 11.24 16.95
CA GLY A 58 16.44 10.52 17.57
C GLY A 58 16.89 9.23 18.27
N LEU A 59 17.83 8.50 17.67
CA LEU A 59 18.43 7.32 18.29
C LEU A 59 19.28 7.70 19.53
N SER A 60 19.99 8.83 19.49
CA SER A 60 20.73 9.37 20.63
C SER A 60 19.77 9.79 21.75
N ASP A 61 18.68 10.49 21.41
CA ASP A 61 17.64 10.86 22.37
C ASP A 61 17.02 9.61 23.03
N PHE A 62 16.72 8.57 22.24
CA PHE A 62 16.21 7.31 22.79
C PHE A 62 17.18 6.65 23.78
N LYS A 63 18.49 6.69 23.51
CA LYS A 63 19.52 6.08 24.37
C LYS A 63 19.86 6.92 25.60
N SER A 64 19.50 8.20 25.63
CA SER A 64 19.92 9.15 26.68
C SER A 64 19.30 8.87 28.06
N ASP A 65 18.13 8.19 28.09
CA ASP A 65 17.41 7.87 29.33
C ASP A 65 17.00 6.40 29.33
N PRO A 66 17.41 5.58 30.33
CA PRO A 66 16.93 4.20 30.48
C PRO A 66 15.42 4.04 30.55
N LEU A 67 14.68 5.08 30.94
CA LEU A 67 13.21 5.08 30.95
C LEU A 67 12.61 5.02 29.53
N HIS A 68 13.39 5.36 28.51
CA HIS A 68 12.93 5.25 27.12
C HIS A 68 12.75 3.79 26.68
N HIS A 69 13.40 2.84 27.34
CA HIS A 69 13.23 1.40 27.08
C HIS A 69 11.96 0.79 27.69
N ARG A 70 11.19 1.56 28.48
CA ARG A 70 9.88 1.12 28.99
C ARG A 70 8.80 1.28 27.94
N TYR A 71 7.68 0.58 28.13
CA TYR A 71 6.47 0.80 27.33
C TYR A 71 6.10 2.28 27.31
N LYS A 72 5.67 2.75 26.15
CA LYS A 72 5.17 4.11 25.96
C LYS A 72 3.65 4.13 25.94
N LEU A 73 3.09 5.32 25.86
CA LEU A 73 1.64 5.48 25.71
C LEU A 73 1.15 4.71 24.47
N VAL A 74 0.03 4.04 24.58
CA VAL A 74 -0.61 3.28 23.49
C VAL A 74 -0.76 4.14 22.24
N GLN A 75 -1.11 5.39 22.41
CA GLN A 75 -1.36 6.34 21.34
C GLN A 75 -0.09 6.79 20.61
N GLY A 76 1.05 6.79 21.29
CA GLY A 76 2.33 7.29 20.82
C GLY A 76 2.98 8.26 21.80
N ILE A 77 4.28 8.56 21.61
CA ILE A 77 4.97 9.56 22.44
C ILE A 77 4.47 10.98 22.11
N PRO A 78 4.37 11.88 23.10
CA PRO A 78 3.85 13.23 22.90
C PRO A 78 4.56 14.02 21.80
N GLU A 79 5.87 13.88 21.70
CA GLU A 79 6.71 14.56 20.71
C GLU A 79 6.37 14.12 19.28
N LEU A 80 6.07 12.82 19.10
CA LEU A 80 5.67 12.31 17.78
C LEU A 80 4.25 12.75 17.42
N LEU A 81 3.33 12.74 18.37
CA LEU A 81 1.97 13.23 18.14
C LEU A 81 1.98 14.71 17.71
N GLN A 82 2.82 15.53 18.36
CA GLN A 82 3.00 16.94 17.97
C GLN A 82 3.59 17.06 16.56
N ALA A 83 4.66 16.32 16.25
CA ALA A 83 5.27 16.34 14.92
C ALA A 83 4.30 15.89 13.81
N ILE A 84 3.42 14.93 14.10
CA ILE A 84 2.34 14.50 13.20
C ILE A 84 1.34 15.63 12.99
N GLU A 85 0.88 16.29 14.04
CA GLU A 85 -0.06 17.40 13.95
C GLU A 85 0.50 18.55 13.10
N GLU A 86 1.74 18.94 13.32
CA GLU A 86 2.44 19.96 12.52
C GLU A 86 2.53 19.56 11.04
N LYS A 87 2.86 18.30 10.76
CA LYS A 87 2.90 17.74 9.40
C LYS A 87 1.53 17.77 8.74
N LEU A 88 0.50 17.32 9.41
CA LEU A 88 -0.87 17.26 8.87
C LEU A 88 -1.38 18.66 8.52
N ARG A 89 -1.12 19.66 9.37
CA ARG A 89 -1.47 21.05 9.10
C ARG A 89 -0.71 21.59 7.89
N ARG A 90 0.60 21.37 7.83
CA ARG A 90 1.48 21.91 6.79
C ARG A 90 1.27 21.27 5.43
N ASP A 91 1.14 19.93 5.38
CA ASP A 91 1.23 19.16 4.14
C ASP A 91 -0.14 18.68 3.63
N ASN A 92 -1.12 18.45 4.53
CA ASN A 92 -2.44 17.93 4.19
C ASN A 92 -3.57 18.93 4.42
N GLY A 93 -3.28 20.11 4.99
CA GLY A 93 -4.28 21.12 5.33
C GLY A 93 -5.22 20.69 6.47
N MET A 94 -4.91 19.60 7.16
CA MET A 94 -5.75 19.04 8.22
C MET A 94 -5.46 19.72 9.57
N ALA A 95 -6.43 20.44 10.12
CA ALA A 95 -6.37 20.92 11.48
C ALA A 95 -6.82 19.80 12.44
N ILE A 96 -5.95 19.41 13.36
CA ILE A 96 -6.27 18.43 14.41
C ILE A 96 -6.58 19.21 15.68
N GLU A 97 -7.84 19.34 16.00
CA GLU A 97 -8.30 20.09 17.19
C GLU A 97 -8.17 19.27 18.47
N SER A 98 -8.22 17.95 18.35
CA SER A 98 -8.10 17.01 19.47
C SER A 98 -7.00 15.98 19.21
N LYS A 99 -6.09 15.82 20.17
CA LYS A 99 -5.05 14.77 20.12
C LYS A 99 -5.66 13.36 20.11
N ASP A 100 -6.86 13.18 20.58
CA ASP A 100 -7.58 11.90 20.58
C ASP A 100 -8.11 11.52 19.19
N ARG A 101 -7.68 12.21 18.14
CA ARG A 101 -7.90 11.81 16.73
C ARG A 101 -6.69 11.15 16.07
N VAL A 102 -5.53 11.09 16.74
CA VAL A 102 -4.29 10.55 16.15
C VAL A 102 -3.85 9.30 16.91
N MET A 103 -3.52 8.24 16.21
CA MET A 103 -2.92 7.00 16.75
C MET A 103 -1.68 6.62 15.96
N VAL A 104 -0.55 6.51 16.63
CA VAL A 104 0.69 5.97 16.05
C VAL A 104 0.62 4.45 16.00
N THR A 105 0.96 3.85 14.87
CA THR A 105 0.83 2.41 14.61
C THR A 105 2.12 1.80 14.08
N ALA A 106 2.23 0.47 14.12
CA ALA A 106 3.34 -0.24 13.50
C ALA A 106 3.17 -0.34 11.96
N GLY A 107 3.23 0.83 11.30
CA GLY A 107 2.96 1.02 9.88
C GLY A 107 1.46 1.14 9.56
N SER A 108 1.14 1.57 8.32
CA SER A 108 -0.26 1.77 7.88
C SER A 108 -1.06 0.46 7.82
N ASN A 109 -0.42 -0.70 7.62
CA ASN A 109 -1.12 -1.99 7.67
C ASN A 109 -1.79 -2.22 9.02
N MET A 110 -1.11 -1.90 10.14
CA MET A 110 -1.71 -2.00 11.46
C MET A 110 -2.78 -0.93 11.66
N ALA A 111 -2.58 0.28 11.15
CA ALA A 111 -3.62 1.31 11.17
C ALA A 111 -4.91 0.83 10.49
N PHE A 112 -4.80 0.22 9.31
CA PHE A 112 -5.94 -0.36 8.61
C PHE A 112 -6.60 -1.49 9.42
N MET A 113 -5.80 -2.44 9.94
CA MET A 113 -6.30 -3.54 10.77
C MET A 113 -7.06 -3.02 11.99
N ASN A 114 -6.48 -2.05 12.72
CA ASN A 114 -7.12 -1.46 13.90
C ASN A 114 -8.42 -0.73 13.53
N ALA A 115 -8.43 0.00 12.40
CA ALA A 115 -9.62 0.71 11.93
C ALA A 115 -10.78 -0.26 11.66
N ILE A 116 -10.57 -1.30 10.85
CA ILE A 116 -11.65 -2.24 10.50
C ILE A 116 -12.10 -3.09 11.70
N MET A 117 -11.20 -3.44 12.62
CA MET A 117 -11.56 -4.13 13.88
C MET A 117 -12.44 -3.26 14.78
N ALA A 118 -12.32 -1.93 14.70
CA ALA A 118 -13.11 -1.02 15.54
C ALA A 118 -14.52 -0.76 14.99
N ILE A 119 -14.76 -0.96 13.69
CA ILE A 119 -15.99 -0.50 13.01
C ILE A 119 -16.81 -1.63 12.40
N ALA A 120 -16.31 -2.86 12.34
CA ALA A 120 -16.98 -3.95 11.65
C ALA A 120 -16.84 -5.28 12.38
N ASP A 121 -17.89 -6.08 12.30
CA ASP A 121 -17.96 -7.45 12.84
C ASP A 121 -17.79 -8.49 11.73
N ALA A 122 -17.60 -9.75 12.11
CA ALA A 122 -17.59 -10.85 11.15
C ALA A 122 -18.92 -10.92 10.35
N GLY A 123 -18.79 -10.98 9.02
CA GLY A 123 -19.92 -10.95 8.10
C GLY A 123 -20.37 -9.54 7.64
N ASP A 124 -19.81 -8.48 8.23
CA ASP A 124 -19.95 -7.13 7.69
C ASP A 124 -19.11 -6.95 6.41
N GLU A 125 -19.45 -5.96 5.60
CA GLU A 125 -18.83 -5.73 4.29
C GLU A 125 -17.95 -4.48 4.29
N ILE A 126 -16.76 -4.62 3.67
CA ILE A 126 -15.85 -3.50 3.39
C ILE A 126 -15.71 -3.38 1.88
N ILE A 127 -16.07 -2.21 1.32
CA ILE A 127 -15.96 -1.96 -0.12
C ILE A 127 -14.51 -1.65 -0.47
N LEU A 128 -13.98 -2.46 -1.40
CA LEU A 128 -12.62 -2.34 -1.94
C LEU A 128 -12.69 -2.12 -3.45
N PRO A 129 -12.57 -0.88 -3.96
CA PRO A 129 -12.42 -0.63 -5.39
C PRO A 129 -11.17 -1.33 -5.93
N LYS A 130 -11.30 -2.02 -7.07
CA LYS A 130 -10.16 -2.61 -7.77
C LYS A 130 -9.45 -1.57 -8.64
N PRO A 131 -8.14 -1.71 -8.81
CA PRO A 131 -7.27 -2.64 -8.11
C PRO A 131 -7.02 -2.17 -6.67
N TYR A 132 -7.18 -3.08 -5.73
CA TYR A 132 -6.97 -2.82 -4.30
C TYR A 132 -5.56 -3.24 -3.84
N TYR A 133 -5.12 -2.76 -2.70
CA TYR A 133 -3.92 -3.28 -2.05
C TYR A 133 -4.26 -4.63 -1.37
N PHE A 134 -3.53 -5.68 -1.75
CA PHE A 134 -3.84 -7.06 -1.33
C PHE A 134 -3.92 -7.24 0.20
N ASN A 135 -3.10 -6.52 0.99
CA ASN A 135 -3.19 -6.64 2.45
C ASN A 135 -4.50 -6.08 3.02
N HIS A 136 -5.18 -5.15 2.33
CA HIS A 136 -6.51 -4.72 2.76
C HIS A 136 -7.53 -5.84 2.60
N GLU A 137 -7.56 -6.50 1.45
CA GLU A 137 -8.44 -7.65 1.21
C GLU A 137 -8.14 -8.80 2.17
N MET A 138 -6.85 -9.13 2.35
CA MET A 138 -6.42 -10.18 3.27
C MET A 138 -6.83 -9.86 4.72
N ALA A 139 -6.70 -8.62 5.17
CA ALA A 139 -7.10 -8.21 6.52
C ALA A 139 -8.62 -8.33 6.73
N VAL A 140 -9.41 -7.88 5.75
CA VAL A 140 -10.89 -8.01 5.77
C VAL A 140 -11.28 -9.48 5.87
N THR A 141 -10.73 -10.33 4.99
CA THR A 141 -11.00 -11.77 4.97
C THR A 141 -10.52 -12.47 6.26
N MET A 142 -9.33 -12.11 6.76
CA MET A 142 -8.74 -12.67 7.97
C MET A 142 -9.63 -12.44 9.21
N LEU A 143 -10.30 -11.29 9.27
CA LEU A 143 -11.20 -10.96 10.37
C LEU A 143 -12.62 -11.53 10.19
N GLY A 144 -12.86 -12.28 9.09
CA GLY A 144 -14.16 -12.87 8.80
C GLY A 144 -15.18 -11.89 8.23
N MET A 145 -14.75 -10.70 7.84
CA MET A 145 -15.55 -9.74 7.09
C MET A 145 -15.57 -10.10 5.60
N VAL A 146 -16.42 -9.45 4.82
CA VAL A 146 -16.60 -9.72 3.39
C VAL A 146 -16.00 -8.57 2.58
N PRO A 147 -14.93 -8.82 1.79
CA PRO A 147 -14.41 -7.82 0.86
C PRO A 147 -15.38 -7.69 -0.32
N ARG A 148 -16.06 -6.55 -0.40
CA ARG A 148 -17.00 -6.25 -1.48
C ARG A 148 -16.28 -5.43 -2.53
N THR A 149 -15.98 -6.06 -3.68
CA THR A 149 -15.18 -5.42 -4.71
C THR A 149 -16.02 -4.62 -5.69
N VAL A 150 -15.43 -3.54 -6.21
CA VAL A 150 -15.99 -2.71 -7.28
C VAL A 150 -15.02 -2.73 -8.46
N GLU A 151 -15.55 -3.08 -9.65
CA GLU A 151 -14.73 -3.11 -10.87
C GLU A 151 -14.33 -1.67 -11.28
N PRO A 152 -13.12 -1.49 -11.79
CA PRO A 152 -12.64 -0.18 -12.25
C PRO A 152 -13.15 0.09 -13.68
N GLU A 153 -13.17 1.37 -14.05
CA GLU A 153 -13.24 1.81 -15.44
C GLU A 153 -11.89 1.60 -16.16
N ALA A 154 -11.85 1.91 -17.45
CA ALA A 154 -10.65 1.74 -18.28
C ALA A 154 -9.42 2.50 -17.76
N ASN A 155 -9.64 3.56 -16.97
CA ASN A 155 -8.59 4.35 -16.32
C ASN A 155 -8.18 3.82 -14.93
N MET A 156 -8.62 2.62 -14.55
CA MET A 156 -8.38 1.99 -13.25
C MET A 156 -8.89 2.78 -12.04
N LEU A 157 -9.90 3.61 -12.21
CA LEU A 157 -10.63 4.28 -11.14
C LEU A 157 -12.09 3.78 -11.09
N PRO A 158 -12.70 3.72 -9.90
CA PRO A 158 -14.14 3.42 -9.79
C PRO A 158 -14.96 4.65 -10.18
N THR A 159 -16.22 4.46 -10.56
CA THR A 159 -17.20 5.53 -10.58
C THR A 159 -17.92 5.63 -9.24
N LEU A 160 -18.45 6.82 -8.90
CA LEU A 160 -19.28 6.98 -7.71
C LEU A 160 -20.49 6.06 -7.75
N ALA A 161 -21.14 5.95 -8.91
CA ALA A 161 -22.32 5.09 -9.11
C ALA A 161 -21.99 3.60 -8.86
N SER A 162 -20.81 3.12 -9.28
CA SER A 162 -20.41 1.74 -9.03
C SER A 162 -20.16 1.46 -7.54
N ILE A 163 -19.60 2.42 -6.81
CA ILE A 163 -19.43 2.34 -5.36
C ILE A 163 -20.80 2.35 -4.67
N GLU A 164 -21.68 3.29 -5.04
CA GLU A 164 -23.02 3.40 -4.46
C GLU A 164 -23.82 2.11 -4.65
N LYS A 165 -23.80 1.53 -5.85
CA LYS A 165 -24.46 0.26 -6.16
C LYS A 165 -23.94 -0.91 -5.30
N ALA A 166 -22.68 -0.85 -4.86
CA ALA A 166 -22.08 -1.89 -4.03
C ALA A 166 -22.49 -1.78 -2.55
N ILE A 167 -23.02 -0.65 -2.09
CA ILE A 167 -23.43 -0.44 -0.70
C ILE A 167 -24.65 -1.30 -0.37
N THR A 168 -24.59 -2.01 0.75
CA THR A 168 -25.67 -2.79 1.35
C THR A 168 -25.90 -2.38 2.81
N LYS A 169 -26.87 -3.00 3.47
CA LYS A 169 -27.12 -2.80 4.90
C LYS A 169 -25.95 -3.31 5.79
N LYS A 170 -25.07 -4.16 5.24
CA LYS A 170 -23.91 -4.72 5.94
C LYS A 170 -22.64 -3.93 5.69
N THR A 171 -22.65 -2.98 4.76
CA THR A 171 -21.47 -2.18 4.44
C THR A 171 -21.12 -1.28 5.62
N ARG A 172 -19.83 -1.29 6.03
CA ARG A 172 -19.28 -0.46 7.11
C ARG A 172 -18.33 0.61 6.61
N ALA A 173 -17.61 0.34 5.53
CA ALA A 173 -16.64 1.29 5.00
C ALA A 173 -16.45 1.16 3.48
N VAL A 174 -16.00 2.27 2.87
CA VAL A 174 -15.38 2.33 1.56
C VAL A 174 -13.89 2.65 1.75
N VAL A 175 -13.00 1.92 1.08
CA VAL A 175 -11.55 2.12 1.14
C VAL A 175 -11.07 2.76 -0.16
N THR A 176 -10.34 3.86 -0.08
CA THR A 176 -9.62 4.45 -1.21
C THR A 176 -8.12 4.45 -0.95
N ILE A 177 -7.31 4.33 -2.00
CA ILE A 177 -5.85 4.38 -1.93
C ILE A 177 -5.39 5.40 -2.95
N SER A 178 -4.84 6.54 -2.50
CA SER A 178 -4.40 7.58 -3.42
C SER A 178 -3.13 8.28 -2.92
N PRO A 179 -2.07 8.30 -3.74
CA PRO A 179 -1.85 7.54 -4.98
C PRO A 179 -1.94 6.03 -4.83
N ASN A 180 -2.41 5.34 -5.88
CA ASN A 180 -2.81 3.94 -5.79
C ASN A 180 -1.64 2.96 -5.95
N ASN A 181 -1.64 1.93 -5.14
CA ASN A 181 -0.90 0.68 -5.34
C ASN A 181 -1.91 -0.41 -5.71
N PRO A 182 -1.90 -0.96 -6.94
CA PRO A 182 -0.75 -1.09 -7.86
C PRO A 182 -0.73 -0.15 -9.07
N SER A 183 -1.77 0.64 -9.32
CA SER A 183 -1.94 1.28 -10.62
C SER A 183 -1.13 2.57 -10.83
N GLY A 184 -0.66 3.20 -9.73
CA GLY A 184 -0.06 4.53 -9.81
C GLY A 184 -1.05 5.66 -10.12
N MET A 185 -2.36 5.37 -10.16
CA MET A 185 -3.38 6.40 -10.37
C MET A 185 -3.52 7.31 -9.15
N VAL A 186 -3.78 8.57 -9.42
CA VAL A 186 -4.16 9.57 -8.40
C VAL A 186 -5.65 9.80 -8.52
N PHE A 187 -6.37 9.62 -7.42
CA PHE A 187 -7.81 9.89 -7.42
C PHE A 187 -8.07 11.39 -7.54
N PRO A 188 -8.91 11.85 -8.48
CA PRO A 188 -9.33 13.25 -8.53
C PRO A 188 -9.96 13.68 -7.20
N SER A 189 -9.62 14.89 -6.73
CA SER A 189 -10.18 15.41 -5.49
C SER A 189 -11.71 15.45 -5.47
N SER A 190 -12.33 15.74 -6.63
CA SER A 190 -13.78 15.72 -6.78
C SER A 190 -14.38 14.34 -6.54
N LEU A 191 -13.73 13.27 -7.02
CA LEU A 191 -14.19 11.90 -6.77
C LEU A 191 -14.04 11.52 -5.29
N LEU A 192 -12.91 11.86 -4.66
CA LEU A 192 -12.70 11.61 -3.22
C LEU A 192 -13.71 12.36 -2.36
N GLN A 193 -14.04 13.62 -2.71
CA GLN A 193 -15.07 14.40 -2.04
C GLN A 193 -16.45 13.76 -2.19
N SER A 194 -16.79 13.32 -3.41
CA SER A 194 -18.07 12.64 -3.66
C SER A 194 -18.18 11.31 -2.91
N ILE A 195 -17.12 10.51 -2.86
CA ILE A 195 -17.08 9.27 -2.07
C ILE A 195 -17.24 9.56 -0.58
N ASN A 196 -16.54 10.57 -0.07
CA ASN A 196 -16.63 10.97 1.34
C ASN A 196 -18.04 11.41 1.71
N GLN A 197 -18.67 12.26 0.86
CA GLN A 197 -20.04 12.68 1.04
C GLN A 197 -21.04 11.53 1.00
N LEU A 198 -20.86 10.59 0.07
CA LEU A 198 -21.68 9.36 -0.01
C LEU A 198 -21.54 8.54 1.29
N CYS A 199 -20.34 8.37 1.81
CA CYS A 199 -20.11 7.68 3.08
C CYS A 199 -20.85 8.36 4.24
N LYS A 200 -20.81 9.69 4.33
CA LYS A 200 -21.55 10.48 5.32
C LYS A 200 -23.08 10.23 5.23
N GLU A 201 -23.63 10.33 4.04
CA GLU A 201 -25.06 10.14 3.77
C GLU A 201 -25.55 8.73 4.10
N ARG A 202 -24.70 7.73 3.81
CA ARG A 202 -25.00 6.31 4.07
C ARG A 202 -24.64 5.89 5.50
N LYS A 203 -24.04 6.78 6.32
CA LYS A 203 -23.58 6.51 7.69
C LYS A 203 -22.60 5.35 7.76
N ILE A 204 -21.65 5.31 6.82
CA ILE A 204 -20.54 4.37 6.74
C ILE A 204 -19.22 5.15 6.77
N TYR A 205 -18.12 4.46 7.03
CA TYR A 205 -16.80 5.11 7.10
C TYR A 205 -16.13 5.22 5.74
N HIS A 206 -15.34 6.28 5.57
CA HIS A 206 -14.38 6.42 4.48
C HIS A 206 -12.97 6.17 5.03
N ILE A 207 -12.28 5.14 4.56
CA ILE A 207 -10.89 4.85 4.93
C ILE A 207 -10.01 5.24 3.74
N SER A 208 -9.18 6.28 3.90
CA SER A 208 -8.23 6.77 2.89
C SER A 208 -6.83 6.32 3.24
N ASP A 209 -6.23 5.42 2.44
CA ASP A 209 -4.80 5.05 2.56
C ASP A 209 -3.96 6.03 1.73
N GLU A 210 -3.13 6.81 2.42
CA GLU A 210 -2.35 7.92 1.87
C GLU A 210 -0.83 7.65 1.95
N ALA A 211 -0.44 6.36 1.96
CA ALA A 211 0.96 5.95 2.12
C ALA A 211 1.92 6.50 1.05
N TYR A 212 1.40 6.97 -0.07
CA TYR A 212 2.18 7.51 -1.20
C TYR A 212 1.94 9.00 -1.43
N GLU A 213 1.45 9.75 -0.46
CA GLU A 213 1.00 11.14 -0.57
C GLU A 213 2.01 12.11 -1.24
N TYR A 214 3.32 11.87 -1.10
CA TYR A 214 4.37 12.71 -1.68
C TYR A 214 4.89 12.25 -3.05
N PHE A 215 4.55 11.04 -3.47
CA PHE A 215 4.99 10.49 -4.75
C PHE A 215 4.01 10.89 -5.84
N LEU A 216 4.22 12.04 -6.43
CA LEU A 216 3.36 12.64 -7.45
C LEU A 216 4.20 13.09 -8.62
N PHE A 217 3.71 12.83 -9.83
CA PHE A 217 4.31 13.19 -11.10
C PHE A 217 3.34 14.03 -11.93
N ASP A 218 3.80 14.63 -13.00
CA ASP A 218 2.97 15.33 -14.00
C ASP A 218 2.10 16.45 -13.40
N ASN A 219 2.61 17.17 -12.39
CA ASN A 219 1.92 18.24 -11.66
C ASN A 219 0.64 17.79 -10.92
N GLU A 220 0.46 16.51 -10.69
CA GLU A 220 -0.65 16.01 -9.86
C GLU A 220 -0.54 16.53 -8.42
N LYS A 221 -1.68 16.63 -7.77
CA LYS A 221 -1.77 17.08 -6.37
C LYS A 221 -2.44 16.02 -5.51
N HIS A 222 -1.84 15.78 -4.35
CA HIS A 222 -2.49 14.95 -3.34
C HIS A 222 -3.67 15.68 -2.71
N PHE A 223 -4.72 14.93 -2.41
CA PHE A 223 -5.88 15.41 -1.67
C PHE A 223 -6.18 14.42 -0.53
N SER A 224 -6.25 14.94 0.69
CA SER A 224 -6.60 14.16 1.88
C SER A 224 -8.08 14.31 2.21
N PRO A 225 -8.90 13.24 2.13
CA PRO A 225 -10.32 13.31 2.50
C PRO A 225 -10.57 13.76 3.94
N GLY A 226 -9.63 13.51 4.85
CA GLY A 226 -9.70 14.02 6.22
C GLY A 226 -9.63 15.53 6.36
N ASN A 227 -9.32 16.28 5.28
CA ASN A 227 -9.37 17.75 5.25
C ASN A 227 -10.75 18.30 4.84
N ILE A 228 -11.71 17.45 4.51
CA ILE A 228 -13.07 17.89 4.17
C ILE A 228 -13.78 18.31 5.44
N SER A 229 -14.30 19.53 5.48
CA SER A 229 -15.09 20.02 6.62
C SER A 229 -16.30 19.13 6.90
N GLY A 230 -16.47 18.68 8.13
CA GLY A 230 -17.53 17.76 8.55
C GLY A 230 -17.30 16.30 8.16
N SER A 231 -16.03 15.94 7.83
CA SER A 231 -15.62 14.55 7.57
C SER A 231 -15.03 13.85 8.80
N GLU A 232 -14.80 14.58 9.87
CA GLU A 232 -14.09 14.15 11.08
C GLU A 232 -14.73 12.97 11.80
N ASP A 233 -16.05 12.82 11.69
CA ASP A 233 -16.82 11.76 12.39
C ASP A 233 -16.90 10.43 11.60
N HIS A 234 -16.46 10.41 10.33
CA HIS A 234 -16.61 9.21 9.49
C HIS A 234 -15.39 8.91 8.59
N THR A 235 -14.30 9.66 8.74
CA THR A 235 -13.12 9.50 7.89
C THR A 235 -11.92 9.02 8.70
N PHE A 236 -11.27 7.97 8.18
CA PHE A 236 -9.92 7.56 8.56
C PHE A 236 -8.94 7.97 7.48
N SER A 237 -7.85 8.64 7.84
CA SER A 237 -6.70 8.87 6.96
C SER A 237 -5.51 8.08 7.50
N LEU A 238 -4.94 7.19 6.68
CA LEU A 238 -3.85 6.29 7.06
C LEU A 238 -2.55 6.75 6.41
N PHE A 239 -1.51 6.95 7.20
CA PHE A 239 -0.22 7.44 6.75
C PHE A 239 0.90 6.47 7.09
N SER A 240 1.95 6.46 6.27
CA SER A 240 3.11 5.59 6.44
C SER A 240 4.41 6.34 6.24
N LEU A 241 5.36 6.16 7.17
CA LEU A 241 6.73 6.65 6.98
C LEU A 241 7.58 5.67 6.13
N SER A 242 7.06 4.46 5.86
CA SER A 242 7.78 3.40 5.15
C SER A 242 8.30 3.82 3.79
N LYS A 243 7.59 4.71 3.08
CA LYS A 243 7.91 5.11 1.70
C LYS A 243 8.63 6.44 1.67
N ALA A 244 7.96 7.51 2.11
CA ALA A 244 8.49 8.87 2.05
C ALA A 244 9.82 9.06 2.79
N TYR A 245 10.02 8.33 3.86
CA TYR A 245 11.21 8.48 4.72
C TYR A 245 12.14 7.25 4.73
N GLY A 246 11.91 6.26 3.86
CA GLY A 246 12.73 5.04 3.83
C GLY A 246 12.61 4.16 5.08
N PHE A 247 11.49 4.23 5.81
CA PHE A 247 11.25 3.57 7.10
C PHE A 247 10.58 2.19 6.99
N ALA A 248 10.73 1.49 5.88
CA ALA A 248 9.99 0.23 5.66
C ALA A 248 10.18 -0.80 6.77
N SER A 249 11.42 -1.01 7.24
CA SER A 249 11.76 -1.94 8.33
C SER A 249 11.52 -1.38 9.73
N TRP A 250 11.38 -0.06 9.88
CA TRP A 250 11.19 0.61 11.17
C TRP A 250 9.78 0.45 11.72
N ARG A 251 8.83 0.09 10.84
CA ARG A 251 7.43 -0.16 11.21
C ARG A 251 6.78 1.01 11.92
N ILE A 252 6.76 2.18 11.31
CA ILE A 252 6.06 3.38 11.81
C ILE A 252 5.10 3.91 10.75
N GLY A 253 3.88 4.17 11.20
CA GLY A 253 2.82 4.87 10.53
C GLY A 253 1.88 5.48 11.58
N TYR A 254 0.82 6.10 11.13
CA TYR A 254 -0.21 6.62 12.00
C TYR A 254 -1.55 6.74 11.25
N MET A 255 -2.61 6.89 11.99
CA MET A 255 -3.92 7.22 11.46
C MET A 255 -4.51 8.44 12.14
N VAL A 256 -5.27 9.21 11.38
CA VAL A 256 -6.25 10.17 11.86
C VAL A 256 -7.61 9.53 11.76
N MET A 257 -8.43 9.67 12.79
CA MET A 257 -9.68 8.92 12.91
C MET A 257 -10.76 9.72 13.66
N PRO A 258 -12.03 9.29 13.62
CA PRO A 258 -13.07 9.85 14.48
C PRO A 258 -12.71 9.74 15.96
N GLU A 259 -12.81 10.85 16.68
CA GLU A 259 -12.43 10.94 18.10
C GLU A 259 -13.20 9.94 18.98
N ALA A 260 -14.48 9.76 18.68
CA ALA A 260 -15.34 8.81 19.40
C ALA A 260 -14.85 7.36 19.38
N LEU A 261 -13.98 6.99 18.41
CA LEU A 261 -13.41 5.66 18.31
C LEU A 261 -12.12 5.47 19.11
N MET A 262 -11.52 6.53 19.64
CA MET A 262 -10.26 6.45 20.38
C MET A 262 -10.28 5.39 21.51
N PRO A 263 -11.32 5.27 22.35
CA PRO A 263 -11.36 4.22 23.38
C PRO A 263 -11.31 2.80 22.81
N SER A 264 -12.00 2.58 21.68
CA SER A 264 -12.01 1.26 21.00
C SER A 264 -10.68 0.95 20.35
N ILE A 265 -10.09 1.91 19.65
CA ILE A 265 -8.79 1.77 19.00
C ILE A 265 -7.68 1.54 20.05
N LYS A 266 -7.72 2.22 21.19
CA LYS A 266 -6.77 1.99 22.30
C LYS A 266 -6.84 0.55 22.81
N LYS A 267 -8.03 -0.03 23.00
CA LYS A 267 -8.19 -1.44 23.40
C LYS A 267 -7.57 -2.39 22.40
N ILE A 268 -7.82 -2.15 21.10
CA ILE A 268 -7.32 -2.99 20.02
C ILE A 268 -5.79 -2.91 19.97
N GLN A 269 -5.22 -1.71 19.98
CA GLN A 269 -3.77 -1.53 19.87
C GLN A 269 -3.04 -2.03 21.11
N ASP A 270 -3.57 -1.78 22.30
CA ASP A 270 -2.99 -2.28 23.54
C ASP A 270 -2.90 -3.81 23.54
N THR A 271 -3.96 -4.48 23.07
CA THR A 271 -4.00 -5.94 22.98
C THR A 271 -3.04 -6.50 21.93
N ASN A 272 -2.94 -5.84 20.77
CA ASN A 272 -2.14 -6.34 19.64
C ASN A 272 -0.65 -6.02 19.74
N LEU A 273 -0.29 -4.87 20.32
CA LEU A 273 1.06 -4.33 20.24
C LEU A 273 1.49 -3.57 21.50
N ILE A 274 0.56 -3.13 22.34
CA ILE A 274 0.74 -2.16 23.43
C ILE A 274 1.02 -0.77 22.87
N CYS A 275 2.20 -0.54 22.30
CA CYS A 275 2.57 0.71 21.61
C CYS A 275 3.48 0.41 20.42
N ALA A 276 3.51 1.31 19.44
CA ALA A 276 4.48 1.22 18.35
C ALA A 276 5.92 1.25 18.89
N PRO A 277 6.91 0.62 18.20
CA PRO A 277 8.28 0.51 18.70
C PRO A 277 8.86 1.87 19.11
N ALA A 278 9.22 2.02 20.39
CA ALA A 278 9.63 3.32 20.96
C ALA A 278 10.83 3.92 20.20
N ILE A 279 11.87 3.15 19.94
CA ILE A 279 13.04 3.60 19.19
C ILE A 279 12.67 4.18 17.82
N SER A 280 11.72 3.55 17.14
CA SER A 280 11.22 4.01 15.84
C SER A 280 10.40 5.30 15.97
N GLN A 281 9.70 5.50 17.08
CA GLN A 281 8.98 6.75 17.33
C GLN A 281 9.95 7.92 17.53
N PHE A 282 11.04 7.77 18.29
CA PHE A 282 12.07 8.80 18.46
C PHE A 282 12.73 9.17 17.12
N ALA A 283 13.06 8.17 16.30
CA ALA A 283 13.57 8.40 14.95
C ALA A 283 12.54 9.13 14.05
N ALA A 284 11.26 8.75 14.13
CA ALA A 284 10.18 9.33 13.34
C ALA A 284 9.96 10.81 13.63
N VAL A 285 10.13 11.27 14.88
CA VAL A 285 10.07 12.71 15.23
C VAL A 285 11.04 13.50 14.35
N LYS A 286 12.30 13.07 14.26
CA LYS A 286 13.33 13.76 13.48
C LYS A 286 13.04 13.70 11.97
N ALA A 287 12.55 12.56 11.48
CA ALA A 287 12.16 12.40 10.09
C ALA A 287 11.02 13.36 9.70
N LEU A 288 9.97 13.49 10.54
CA LEU A 288 8.85 14.41 10.29
C LEU A 288 9.27 15.89 10.36
N HIS A 289 10.20 16.25 11.25
CA HIS A 289 10.77 17.60 11.29
C HIS A 289 11.62 17.91 10.04
N ARG A 290 12.32 16.91 9.47
CA ARG A 290 12.99 17.07 8.16
C ARG A 290 11.98 17.39 7.05
N GLY A 291 10.76 16.87 7.19
CA GLY A 291 9.60 17.18 6.36
C GLY A 291 9.62 16.52 4.97
N LYS A 292 8.61 16.88 4.16
CA LYS A 292 8.40 16.31 2.82
C LYS A 292 9.56 16.53 1.85
N SER A 293 10.39 17.56 2.09
CA SER A 293 11.56 17.86 1.25
C SER A 293 12.53 16.69 1.17
N TYR A 294 12.59 15.84 2.21
CA TYR A 294 13.38 14.61 2.16
C TYR A 294 12.90 13.63 1.09
N CYS A 295 11.60 13.42 0.97
CA CYS A 295 11.05 12.59 -0.10
C CYS A 295 11.16 13.26 -1.47
N THR A 296 10.77 14.54 -1.55
CA THR A 296 10.65 15.25 -2.83
C THR A 296 11.99 15.48 -3.53
N GLN A 297 13.12 15.52 -2.80
CA GLN A 297 14.45 15.61 -3.43
C GLN A 297 14.76 14.39 -4.33
N HIS A 298 14.12 13.24 -4.08
CA HIS A 298 14.31 12.01 -4.87
C HIS A 298 13.35 11.89 -6.05
N LEU A 299 12.31 12.74 -6.13
CA LEU A 299 11.26 12.59 -7.15
C LEU A 299 11.77 12.87 -8.57
N SER A 300 12.74 13.77 -8.74
CA SER A 300 13.30 14.05 -10.06
C SER A 300 13.96 12.81 -10.69
N SER A 301 14.81 12.12 -9.92
CA SER A 301 15.45 10.90 -10.39
C SER A 301 14.45 9.75 -10.58
N MET A 302 13.48 9.63 -9.69
CA MET A 302 12.42 8.62 -9.82
C MET A 302 11.51 8.92 -11.02
N GLY A 303 11.23 10.19 -11.31
CA GLY A 303 10.49 10.61 -12.49
C GLY A 303 11.22 10.25 -13.79
N ALA A 304 12.53 10.49 -13.86
CA ALA A 304 13.33 10.09 -15.01
C ALA A 304 13.32 8.58 -15.25
N ILE A 305 13.42 7.79 -14.19
CA ILE A 305 13.29 6.32 -14.27
C ILE A 305 11.89 5.91 -14.75
N ARG A 306 10.84 6.57 -14.23
CA ARG A 306 9.46 6.35 -14.68
C ARG A 306 9.30 6.60 -16.16
N GLU A 307 9.75 7.75 -16.67
CA GLU A 307 9.68 8.09 -18.10
C GLU A 307 10.41 7.06 -18.95
N GLN A 308 11.63 6.71 -18.58
CA GLN A 308 12.41 5.69 -19.28
C GLN A 308 11.68 4.35 -19.36
N LEU A 309 11.03 3.92 -18.27
CA LEU A 309 10.22 2.69 -18.27
C LEU A 309 8.97 2.82 -19.15
N LEU A 310 8.28 3.94 -19.13
CA LEU A 310 7.09 4.19 -19.96
C LEU A 310 7.45 4.19 -21.46
N ASP A 311 8.51 4.88 -21.83
CA ASP A 311 9.01 4.93 -23.22
C ASP A 311 9.41 3.53 -23.71
N GLY A 312 10.18 2.81 -22.91
CA GLY A 312 10.58 1.44 -23.24
C GLY A 312 9.40 0.49 -23.40
N LEU A 313 8.43 0.52 -22.47
CA LEU A 313 7.21 -0.30 -22.55
C LEU A 313 6.36 0.05 -23.77
N SER A 314 6.33 1.32 -24.19
CA SER A 314 5.62 1.75 -25.40
C SER A 314 6.16 1.11 -26.67
N SER A 315 7.44 0.69 -26.69
CA SER A 315 8.06 -0.02 -27.82
C SER A 315 7.48 -1.42 -28.07
N VAL A 316 6.70 -1.94 -27.13
CA VAL A 316 6.06 -3.28 -27.22
C VAL A 316 4.55 -3.16 -27.47
N SER A 317 4.04 -1.96 -27.72
CA SER A 317 2.64 -1.74 -28.13
C SER A 317 2.34 -2.40 -29.50
N PRO A 318 1.10 -2.90 -29.76
CA PRO A 318 -0.05 -2.90 -28.89
C PRO A 318 -0.12 -4.07 -27.89
N PHE A 319 0.85 -4.99 -27.92
CA PHE A 319 0.88 -6.15 -27.00
C PHE A 319 0.87 -5.74 -25.52
N VAL A 320 1.49 -4.59 -25.19
CA VAL A 320 1.47 -4.00 -23.85
C VAL A 320 0.61 -2.74 -23.85
N ARG A 321 -0.45 -2.73 -23.04
CA ARG A 321 -1.22 -1.53 -22.70
C ARG A 321 -0.74 -0.99 -21.36
N ILE A 322 -0.24 0.23 -21.35
CA ILE A 322 0.22 0.90 -20.14
C ILE A 322 -0.95 1.63 -19.50
N ILE A 323 -1.16 1.39 -18.20
CA ILE A 323 -2.11 2.18 -17.40
C ILE A 323 -1.39 3.47 -16.98
N PRO A 324 -1.99 4.67 -17.18
CA PRO A 324 -1.38 5.93 -16.77
C PRO A 324 -0.98 5.91 -15.30
N SER A 325 0.31 6.12 -15.01
CA SER A 325 0.85 6.17 -13.65
C SER A 325 1.28 7.59 -13.33
N LYS A 326 0.54 8.27 -12.47
CA LYS A 326 0.75 9.68 -12.11
C LYS A 326 1.21 9.89 -10.68
N GLY A 327 1.27 8.79 -9.91
CA GLY A 327 1.70 8.81 -8.53
C GLY A 327 2.18 7.46 -8.03
N ALA A 328 2.57 7.39 -6.77
CA ALA A 328 3.30 6.28 -6.18
C ALA A 328 4.60 5.99 -6.97
N PHE A 329 5.09 4.77 -6.96
CA PHE A 329 6.23 4.34 -7.77
C PHE A 329 5.93 2.97 -8.41
N TYR A 330 4.74 2.88 -9.00
CA TYR A 330 4.25 1.70 -9.69
C TYR A 330 3.78 2.05 -11.09
N ILE A 331 4.04 1.13 -12.02
CA ILE A 331 3.43 1.10 -13.35
C ILE A 331 2.63 -0.20 -13.42
N LEU A 332 1.37 -0.11 -13.79
CA LEU A 332 0.53 -1.25 -14.09
C LEU A 332 0.43 -1.38 -15.60
N ILE A 333 0.70 -2.57 -16.11
CA ILE A 333 0.54 -2.89 -17.53
C ILE A 333 -0.45 -4.04 -17.70
N GLU A 334 -1.12 -4.05 -18.84
CA GLU A 334 -1.93 -5.16 -19.30
C GLU A 334 -1.30 -5.73 -20.56
N LEU A 335 -1.18 -7.05 -20.59
CA LEU A 335 -0.69 -7.79 -21.76
C LEU A 335 -1.86 -8.36 -22.54
N ASP A 336 -1.80 -8.29 -23.85
CA ASP A 336 -2.76 -8.99 -24.74
C ASP A 336 -2.47 -10.49 -24.73
N LEU A 337 -2.80 -11.12 -23.61
CA LEU A 337 -2.57 -12.54 -23.33
C LEU A 337 -3.74 -13.14 -22.55
N HIS A 338 -3.96 -14.45 -22.78
CA HIS A 338 -4.97 -15.22 -22.04
C HIS A 338 -4.39 -16.06 -20.90
N GLU A 339 -3.08 -16.15 -20.80
CA GLU A 339 -2.34 -16.91 -19.78
C GLU A 339 -2.47 -16.25 -18.42
N ALA A 340 -2.31 -17.07 -17.37
CA ALA A 340 -2.36 -16.56 -16.01
C ALA A 340 -1.18 -15.63 -15.75
N PRO A 341 -1.40 -14.43 -15.16
CA PRO A 341 -0.34 -13.47 -14.89
C PRO A 341 0.83 -14.05 -14.06
N ILE A 342 0.55 -15.03 -13.20
CA ILE A 342 1.58 -15.67 -12.38
C ILE A 342 2.56 -16.51 -13.21
N ASP A 343 2.08 -17.16 -14.28
CA ASP A 343 2.93 -17.96 -15.18
C ASP A 343 3.86 -17.02 -15.97
N VAL A 344 3.37 -15.84 -16.38
CA VAL A 344 4.19 -14.79 -16.99
C VAL A 344 5.31 -14.35 -16.05
N VAL A 345 4.98 -14.11 -14.79
CA VAL A 345 5.96 -13.72 -13.77
C VAL A 345 7.03 -14.80 -13.58
N GLU A 346 6.63 -16.07 -13.56
CA GLU A 346 7.57 -17.19 -13.43
C GLU A 346 8.55 -17.24 -14.61
N VAL A 347 8.08 -17.11 -15.85
CA VAL A 347 8.92 -17.08 -17.05
C VAL A 347 9.88 -15.89 -17.02
N LEU A 348 9.40 -14.68 -16.68
CA LEU A 348 10.24 -13.49 -16.57
C LEU A 348 11.39 -13.68 -15.55
N ILE A 349 11.13 -14.34 -14.43
CA ILE A 349 12.15 -14.60 -13.42
C ILE A 349 13.15 -15.65 -13.91
N ARG A 350 12.66 -16.78 -14.42
CA ARG A 350 13.50 -17.93 -14.78
C ARG A 350 14.41 -17.64 -15.97
N GLU A 351 13.84 -17.06 -17.03
CA GLU A 351 14.53 -16.89 -18.31
C GLU A 351 15.19 -15.52 -18.44
N PHE A 352 14.55 -14.45 -17.93
CA PHE A 352 15.01 -13.08 -18.12
C PHE A 352 15.57 -12.42 -16.86
N LYS A 353 15.55 -13.11 -15.72
CA LYS A 353 16.06 -12.59 -14.43
C LYS A 353 15.48 -11.24 -14.05
N ILE A 354 14.17 -11.08 -14.28
CA ILE A 354 13.41 -9.89 -13.93
C ILE A 354 12.12 -10.29 -13.21
N ALA A 355 11.83 -9.74 -12.06
CA ALA A 355 10.65 -10.06 -11.25
C ALA A 355 9.68 -8.88 -11.20
N VAL A 356 8.41 -9.16 -11.49
CA VAL A 356 7.27 -8.25 -11.35
C VAL A 356 6.18 -8.92 -10.50
N ILE A 357 5.06 -8.25 -10.23
CA ILE A 357 3.95 -8.84 -9.46
C ILE A 357 2.72 -9.00 -10.34
N PRO A 358 2.06 -10.17 -10.31
CA PRO A 358 0.85 -10.41 -11.09
C PRO A 358 -0.32 -9.56 -10.57
N GLY A 359 -1.12 -9.00 -11.49
CA GLY A 359 -2.27 -8.17 -11.18
C GLY A 359 -3.39 -8.91 -10.44
N SER A 360 -3.43 -10.24 -10.54
CA SER A 360 -4.39 -11.07 -9.81
C SER A 360 -4.29 -10.89 -8.28
N ALA A 361 -3.10 -10.58 -7.74
CA ALA A 361 -2.92 -10.24 -6.32
C ALA A 361 -3.74 -9.02 -5.88
N PHE A 362 -4.06 -8.12 -6.80
CA PHE A 362 -4.78 -6.88 -6.54
C PHE A 362 -6.26 -6.93 -6.99
N GLY A 363 -6.78 -8.15 -7.18
CA GLY A 363 -8.17 -8.38 -7.59
C GLY A 363 -8.45 -8.28 -9.08
N LEU A 364 -7.44 -8.07 -9.91
CA LEU A 364 -7.57 -8.05 -11.37
C LEU A 364 -7.59 -9.49 -11.91
N GLY A 365 -8.75 -10.12 -11.84
CA GLY A 365 -8.95 -11.53 -12.26
C GLY A 365 -9.25 -11.71 -13.74
N LYS A 366 -9.49 -10.63 -14.48
CA LYS A 366 -9.70 -10.63 -15.92
C LYS A 366 -8.57 -9.88 -16.59
N GLY A 367 -7.99 -10.44 -17.65
CA GLY A 367 -6.80 -9.87 -18.30
C GLY A 367 -5.48 -10.24 -17.61
N CYS A 368 -4.40 -10.11 -18.36
CA CYS A 368 -3.03 -10.39 -17.88
C CYS A 368 -2.36 -9.09 -17.42
N TYR A 369 -2.58 -8.71 -16.16
CA TYR A 369 -1.99 -7.50 -15.58
C TYR A 369 -0.71 -7.82 -14.82
N LEU A 370 0.29 -6.92 -14.94
CA LEU A 370 1.54 -6.98 -14.20
C LEU A 370 1.84 -5.62 -13.55
N ARG A 371 2.25 -5.62 -12.27
CA ARG A 371 2.71 -4.43 -11.58
C ARG A 371 4.23 -4.38 -11.57
N ILE A 372 4.79 -3.27 -12.01
CA ILE A 372 6.21 -2.92 -12.02
C ILE A 372 6.43 -1.89 -10.91
N ALA A 373 7.29 -2.19 -9.92
CA ALA A 373 7.68 -1.26 -8.87
C ALA A 373 9.07 -0.70 -9.20
N PHE A 374 9.18 0.61 -9.40
CA PHE A 374 10.45 1.24 -9.77
C PHE A 374 11.12 2.03 -8.63
N GLY A 375 10.50 2.09 -7.46
CA GLY A 375 11.01 2.87 -6.33
C GLY A 375 12.40 2.47 -5.84
N ALA A 376 12.79 1.21 -5.98
CA ALA A 376 14.10 0.69 -5.58
C ALA A 376 15.22 0.92 -6.62
N LEU A 377 14.88 1.33 -7.83
CA LEU A 377 15.84 1.52 -8.91
C LEU A 377 16.64 2.82 -8.70
N LYS A 378 17.93 2.76 -8.96
CA LYS A 378 18.82 3.93 -9.14
C LYS A 378 19.08 4.20 -10.62
N ASN A 379 18.92 3.17 -11.44
CA ASN A 379 19.05 3.17 -12.89
C ASN A 379 18.09 2.11 -13.42
N ALA A 380 17.46 2.35 -14.57
CA ALA A 380 16.48 1.44 -15.16
C ALA A 380 17.04 0.58 -16.31
N ASP A 381 18.24 0.86 -16.84
CA ASP A 381 18.73 0.30 -18.12
C ASP A 381 18.65 -1.23 -18.16
N ASP A 382 19.35 -1.92 -17.26
CA ASP A 382 19.39 -3.39 -17.21
C ASP A 382 18.00 -4.00 -16.90
N ALA A 383 17.25 -3.38 -15.98
CA ALA A 383 15.91 -3.84 -15.64
C ALA A 383 14.94 -3.69 -16.81
N LEU A 384 15.02 -2.57 -17.53
CA LEU A 384 14.20 -2.30 -18.69
C LEU A 384 14.54 -3.23 -19.85
N GLU A 385 15.84 -3.39 -20.16
CA GLU A 385 16.30 -4.30 -21.22
C GLU A 385 15.77 -5.72 -21.00
N ARG A 386 15.93 -6.26 -19.80
CA ARG A 386 15.46 -7.62 -19.45
C ARG A 386 13.94 -7.74 -19.55
N LEU A 387 13.22 -6.72 -19.04
CA LEU A 387 11.76 -6.70 -19.08
C LEU A 387 11.26 -6.68 -20.53
N ILE A 388 11.80 -5.80 -21.37
CA ILE A 388 11.38 -5.66 -22.78
C ILE A 388 11.72 -6.93 -23.58
N ASN A 389 12.91 -7.51 -23.38
CA ASN A 389 13.30 -8.75 -24.03
C ASN A 389 12.36 -9.90 -23.60
N GLY A 390 12.02 -10.00 -22.33
CA GLY A 390 11.06 -10.99 -21.82
C GLY A 390 9.67 -10.81 -22.42
N LEU A 391 9.15 -9.57 -22.44
CA LEU A 391 7.83 -9.29 -23.01
C LEU A 391 7.78 -9.57 -24.53
N LYS A 392 8.84 -9.23 -25.29
CA LYS A 392 8.94 -9.55 -26.72
C LYS A 392 8.96 -11.05 -26.94
N SER A 393 9.76 -11.80 -26.17
CA SER A 393 9.83 -13.26 -26.26
C SER A 393 8.48 -13.91 -25.99
N ILE A 394 7.77 -13.45 -24.95
CA ILE A 394 6.43 -13.95 -24.62
C ILE A 394 5.43 -13.63 -25.73
N ARG A 395 5.46 -12.42 -26.30
CA ARG A 395 4.64 -12.03 -27.45
C ARG A 395 4.85 -12.94 -28.65
N ASP A 396 6.12 -13.20 -28.99
CA ASP A 396 6.50 -13.87 -30.24
C ASP A 396 6.41 -15.40 -30.15
N HIS A 397 6.58 -15.97 -28.96
CA HIS A 397 6.68 -17.43 -28.76
C HIS A 397 5.65 -17.99 -27.76
N GLY A 398 4.86 -17.14 -27.11
CA GLY A 398 3.97 -17.53 -26.00
C GLY A 398 4.75 -17.97 -24.76
N ILE A 399 4.01 -18.44 -23.76
CA ILE A 399 4.60 -19.06 -22.56
C ILE A 399 4.84 -20.54 -22.86
N LYS A 400 6.09 -20.93 -23.06
CA LYS A 400 6.46 -22.35 -23.06
C LYS A 400 6.33 -22.85 -21.62
N ARG A 401 5.32 -23.67 -21.33
CA ARG A 401 5.25 -24.35 -20.04
C ARG A 401 6.54 -25.13 -19.85
N ILE A 402 7.29 -24.75 -18.83
CA ILE A 402 8.48 -25.50 -18.40
C ILE A 402 7.93 -26.81 -17.81
N THR A 403 8.02 -27.90 -18.57
CA THR A 403 7.70 -29.28 -18.18
C THR A 403 8.69 -29.80 -17.16
#